data_64ed72bdec5f5ec5a3d748b7a82e8cfe
#
_entry.id   64ed72bdec5f5ec5a3d748b7a82e8cfe
#
_cell.length_a   1.000
_cell.length_b   1.000
_cell.length_c   1.000
_cell.angle_alpha   90.00
_cell.angle_beta   90.00
_cell.angle_gamma   90.00
#
_symmetry.space_group_name_H-M   'P 1'
#
loop_
_entity.id
_entity.type
_entity.pdbx_description
1 polymer ?
#
loop_
_entity_poly.entity_id
_entity_poly.type
_entity_poly.pdbx_seq_one_letter_code
_entity_poly.pdbx_strand_id
1 'polypeptide(L)'
;MSRPLLDDAVLKLIDAKLVLNGHVTSQDIYRHLGLGRQKVSRVFQDYLAANPDSMIYVPAKKKYIATDSFKPCFLGDVKAGEFVDALKTVFGTY
;
A
#
# COMPACT_ATOMS: atom_id res chain seq x y z
N MET A 1 7.78 -18.00 8.17
CA MET A 1 8.88 -17.33 7.46
C MET A 1 8.60 -15.83 7.40
N SER A 2 9.55 -15.02 7.80
CA SER A 2 9.34 -13.59 7.81
C SER A 2 9.49 -13.00 6.41
N ARG A 3 8.68 -12.00 6.15
CA ARG A 3 8.70 -11.22 4.92
C ARG A 3 9.91 -10.28 4.94
N PRO A 4 10.52 -9.99 3.78
CA PRO A 4 11.52 -8.93 3.75
C PRO A 4 10.97 -7.62 4.30
N LEU A 5 11.82 -6.85 4.95
CA LEU A 5 11.41 -5.58 5.54
C LEU A 5 10.78 -4.64 4.51
N LEU A 6 11.32 -4.63 3.30
CA LEU A 6 10.78 -3.80 2.23
C LEU A 6 9.35 -4.20 1.87
N ASP A 7 9.07 -5.49 1.82
CA ASP A 7 7.72 -5.97 1.52
C ASP A 7 6.74 -5.54 2.60
N ASP A 8 7.14 -5.61 3.87
CA ASP A 8 6.30 -5.12 4.97
C ASP A 8 6.02 -3.63 4.82
N ALA A 9 7.02 -2.85 4.44
CA ALA A 9 6.84 -1.42 4.22
C ALA A 9 5.83 -1.14 3.12
N VAL A 10 5.89 -1.89 2.02
CA VAL A 10 4.94 -1.72 0.91
C VAL A 10 3.53 -2.09 1.34
N LEU A 11 3.36 -3.18 2.05
CA LEU A 11 2.04 -3.61 2.53
C LEU A 11 1.44 -2.56 3.46
N LYS A 12 2.24 -1.99 4.35
CA LYS A 12 1.81 -0.91 5.23
C LYS A 12 1.47 0.36 4.45
N LEU A 13 2.22 0.64 3.38
CA LEU A 13 1.95 1.79 2.54
C LEU A 13 0.60 1.67 1.83
N ILE A 14 0.25 0.47 1.36
CA ILE A 14 -1.06 0.23 0.75
C ILE A 14 -2.16 0.53 1.77
N ASP A 15 -2.05 -0.02 3.00
CA ASP A 15 -2.99 0.30 4.07
C ASP A 15 -3.12 1.81 4.28
N ALA A 16 -1.97 2.50 4.37
CA ALA A 16 -1.95 3.92 4.65
C ALA A 16 -2.62 4.74 3.56
N LYS A 17 -2.35 4.42 2.30
CA LYS A 17 -2.97 5.13 1.18
C LYS A 17 -4.48 4.91 1.13
N LEU A 18 -4.93 3.71 1.43
CA LEU A 18 -6.37 3.43 1.49
C LEU A 18 -7.03 4.20 2.62
N VAL A 19 -6.36 4.32 3.77
CA VAL A 19 -6.88 5.10 4.90
C VAL A 19 -6.96 6.58 4.57
N LEU A 20 -5.88 7.13 4.00
CA LEU A 20 -5.77 8.58 3.78
C LEU A 20 -6.57 9.05 2.57
N ASN A 21 -6.56 8.27 1.49
CA ASN A 21 -7.10 8.72 0.21
C ASN A 21 -8.31 7.92 -0.27
N GLY A 22 -8.55 6.76 0.32
CA GLY A 22 -9.59 5.85 -0.15
C GLY A 22 -9.22 5.08 -1.41
N HIS A 23 -8.02 5.27 -1.92
CA HIS A 23 -7.52 4.56 -3.10
C HIS A 23 -6.00 4.50 -3.09
N VAL A 24 -5.45 3.61 -3.93
CA VAL A 24 -4.01 3.47 -4.10
C VAL A 24 -3.74 3.02 -5.54
N THR A 25 -2.63 3.47 -6.11
CA THR A 25 -2.20 3.09 -7.45
C THR A 25 -0.80 2.47 -7.41
N SER A 26 -0.45 1.75 -8.47
CA SER A 26 0.91 1.25 -8.62
C SER A 26 1.93 2.40 -8.62
N GLN A 27 1.56 3.54 -9.22
CA GLN A 27 2.45 4.70 -9.25
C GLN A 27 2.74 5.24 -7.85
N ASP A 28 1.77 5.18 -6.94
CA ASP A 28 2.00 5.58 -5.55
C ASP A 28 3.15 4.79 -4.95
N ILE A 29 3.19 3.49 -5.23
CA ILE A 29 4.23 2.60 -4.72
C ILE A 29 5.56 2.87 -5.40
N TYR A 30 5.57 3.00 -6.74
CA TYR A 30 6.80 3.32 -7.48
C TYR A 30 7.42 4.60 -6.96
N ARG A 31 6.59 5.62 -6.78
CA ARG A 31 7.04 6.96 -6.40
C ARG A 31 7.69 6.98 -5.04
N HIS A 32 7.13 6.23 -4.09
CA HIS A 32 7.65 6.22 -2.73
C HIS A 32 8.85 5.31 -2.53
N LEU A 33 8.92 4.18 -3.25
CA LEU A 33 9.89 3.14 -2.94
C LEU A 33 10.79 2.75 -4.10
N GLY A 34 10.55 3.27 -5.29
CA GLY A 34 11.41 2.98 -6.45
C GLY A 34 11.41 1.53 -6.88
N LEU A 35 10.35 0.80 -6.61
CA LEU A 35 10.28 -0.62 -6.93
C LEU A 35 9.90 -0.86 -8.39
N GLY A 36 10.34 -1.99 -8.92
CA GLY A 36 9.99 -2.39 -10.27
C GLY A 36 8.55 -2.86 -10.40
N ARG A 37 8.07 -2.89 -11.64
CA ARG A 37 6.69 -3.19 -11.97
C ARG A 37 6.24 -4.57 -11.49
N GLN A 38 7.08 -5.59 -11.69
CA GLN A 38 6.75 -6.96 -11.26
C GLN A 38 6.63 -7.06 -9.75
N LYS A 39 7.54 -6.41 -9.04
CA LYS A 39 7.53 -6.42 -7.57
C LYS A 39 6.28 -5.77 -7.03
N VAL A 40 5.89 -4.62 -7.59
CA VAL A 40 4.70 -3.90 -7.16
C VAL A 40 3.44 -4.74 -7.41
N SER A 41 3.34 -5.36 -8.58
CA SER A 41 2.19 -6.22 -8.89
C SER A 41 2.08 -7.37 -7.89
N ARG A 42 3.21 -7.99 -7.55
CA ARG A 42 3.24 -9.09 -6.60
C ARG A 42 2.79 -8.65 -5.21
N VAL A 43 3.22 -7.48 -4.77
CA VAL A 43 2.85 -6.98 -3.46
C VAL A 43 1.35 -6.67 -3.39
N PHE A 44 0.77 -6.13 -4.45
CA PHE A 44 -0.69 -5.95 -4.49
C PHE A 44 -1.42 -7.28 -4.39
N GLN A 45 -0.92 -8.33 -5.05
CA GLN A 45 -1.50 -9.65 -4.93
C GLN A 45 -1.38 -10.19 -3.52
N ASP A 46 -0.22 -10.01 -2.88
CA ASP A 46 0.00 -10.42 -1.51
C ASP A 46 -0.93 -9.67 -0.55
N TYR A 47 -1.13 -8.38 -0.80
CA TYR A 47 -2.04 -7.60 0.02
C TYR A 47 -3.47 -8.12 -0.08
N LEU A 48 -3.95 -8.38 -1.29
CA LEU A 48 -5.29 -8.91 -1.50
C LEU A 48 -5.47 -10.30 -0.90
N ALA A 49 -4.41 -11.11 -0.91
CA ALA A 49 -4.46 -12.44 -0.28
C ALA A 49 -4.63 -12.32 1.24
N ALA A 50 -4.01 -11.31 1.86
CA ALA A 50 -4.09 -11.09 3.30
C ALA A 50 -5.33 -10.31 3.71
N ASN A 51 -5.86 -9.49 2.83
CA ASN A 51 -7.01 -8.61 3.13
C ASN A 51 -7.97 -8.58 1.94
N PRO A 52 -8.66 -9.72 1.66
CA PRO A 52 -9.33 -9.94 0.38
C PRO A 52 -10.49 -8.99 0.05
N ASP A 53 -11.20 -8.47 1.04
CA ASP A 53 -12.34 -7.61 0.78
C ASP A 53 -12.02 -6.12 0.96
N SER A 54 -10.72 -5.78 0.98
CA SER A 54 -10.29 -4.43 1.33
C SER A 54 -10.46 -3.43 0.20
N MET A 55 -10.25 -3.86 -1.05
CA MET A 55 -10.22 -2.94 -2.18
C MET A 55 -10.57 -3.68 -3.47
N ILE A 56 -11.01 -2.91 -4.47
CA ILE A 56 -11.27 -3.43 -5.81
C ILE A 56 -10.51 -2.60 -6.83
N TYR A 57 -10.05 -3.26 -7.89
CA TYR A 57 -9.37 -2.56 -8.97
C TYR A 57 -10.38 -2.02 -9.97
N VAL A 58 -10.28 -0.74 -10.30
CA VAL A 58 -11.15 -0.09 -11.28
C VAL A 58 -10.32 0.22 -12.52
N PRO A 59 -10.42 -0.60 -13.59
CA PRO A 59 -9.56 -0.43 -14.78
C PRO A 59 -9.71 0.94 -15.45
N ALA A 60 -10.91 1.48 -15.48
CA ALA A 60 -11.16 2.78 -16.10
C ALA A 60 -10.38 3.90 -15.44
N LYS A 61 -10.14 3.78 -14.14
CA LYS A 61 -9.40 4.78 -13.36
C LYS A 61 -7.97 4.34 -13.06
N LYS A 62 -7.62 3.10 -13.39
CA LYS A 62 -6.29 2.49 -13.16
C LYS A 62 -5.86 2.58 -11.70
N LYS A 63 -6.79 2.34 -10.79
CA LYS A 63 -6.49 2.38 -9.37
C LYS A 63 -7.32 1.38 -8.57
N TYR A 64 -6.82 1.05 -7.39
CA TYR A 64 -7.54 0.24 -6.42
C TYR A 64 -8.29 1.17 -5.48
N ILE A 65 -9.57 0.89 -5.25
CA ILE A 65 -10.44 1.73 -4.43
C ILE A 65 -10.88 0.93 -3.22
N ALA A 66 -10.77 1.53 -2.02
CA ALA A 66 -11.19 0.90 -0.79
C ALA A 66 -12.68 0.60 -0.82
N THR A 67 -13.04 -0.58 -0.33
CA THR A 67 -14.45 -0.97 -0.19
C THR A 67 -14.98 -0.53 1.17
N ASP A 68 -16.31 -0.66 1.37
CA ASP A 68 -16.91 -0.40 2.67
C ASP A 68 -16.43 -1.36 3.74
N SER A 69 -15.90 -2.51 3.34
CA SER A 69 -15.36 -3.52 4.26
C SER A 69 -13.89 -3.30 4.59
N PHE A 70 -13.26 -2.28 4.03
CA PHE A 70 -11.85 -2.05 4.24
C PHE A 70 -11.52 -1.79 5.71
N LYS A 71 -10.51 -2.49 6.20
CA LYS A 71 -9.89 -2.23 7.49
C LYS A 71 -8.39 -2.42 7.33
N PRO A 72 -7.56 -1.50 7.84
CA PRO A 72 -6.12 -1.69 7.75
C PRO A 72 -5.70 -2.94 8.53
N CYS A 73 -4.81 -3.73 7.95
CA CYS A 73 -4.37 -4.96 8.59
C CYS A 73 -2.86 -5.04 8.81
N PHE A 74 -2.08 -4.14 8.23
CA PHE A 74 -0.62 -4.13 8.36
C PHE A 74 -0.10 -2.98 9.20
N LEU A 75 -0.81 -1.84 9.24
CA LEU A 75 -0.38 -0.68 10.01
C LEU A 75 -0.41 -0.89 11.52
N GLY A 76 -1.32 -1.74 12.01
CA GLY A 76 -1.52 -1.90 13.43
C GLY A 76 -1.98 -0.59 14.05
N ASP A 77 -1.26 -0.14 15.10
CA ASP A 77 -1.60 1.09 15.80
C ASP A 77 -0.94 2.34 15.20
N VAL A 78 -0.16 2.18 14.13
CA VAL A 78 0.54 3.29 13.51
C VAL A 78 -0.45 4.11 12.69
N LYS A 79 -0.41 5.44 12.86
CA LYS A 79 -1.26 6.32 12.08
C LYS A 79 -0.76 6.42 10.64
N ALA A 80 -1.70 6.37 9.68
CA ALA A 80 -1.35 6.34 8.27
C ALA A 80 -0.51 7.55 7.85
N GLY A 81 -0.87 8.75 8.30
CA GLY A 81 -0.12 9.96 7.96
C GLY A 81 1.30 9.94 8.50
N GLU A 82 1.47 9.48 9.74
CA GLU A 82 2.78 9.36 10.35
C GLU A 82 3.65 8.35 9.59
N PHE A 83 3.05 7.24 9.17
CA PHE A 83 3.78 6.23 8.43
C PHE A 83 4.28 6.77 7.09
N VAL A 84 3.43 7.48 6.34
CA VAL A 84 3.81 8.03 5.05
C VAL A 84 4.91 9.08 5.22
N ASP A 85 4.82 9.92 6.24
CA ASP A 85 5.86 10.92 6.53
C ASP A 85 7.19 10.26 6.85
N ALA A 86 7.16 9.17 7.62
CA ALA A 86 8.38 8.42 7.93
C ALA A 86 9.01 7.81 6.68
N LEU A 87 8.21 7.29 5.76
CA LEU A 87 8.71 6.76 4.50
C LEU A 87 9.38 7.84 3.66
N LYS A 88 8.77 9.02 3.58
CA LYS A 88 9.38 10.13 2.85
C LYS A 88 10.75 10.49 3.41
N THR A 89 10.88 10.49 4.73
CA THR A 89 12.16 10.77 5.39
C THR A 89 13.19 9.69 5.07
N VAL A 90 12.80 8.42 5.21
CA VAL A 90 13.72 7.30 5.04
C VAL A 90 14.18 7.14 3.59
N PHE A 91 13.25 7.25 2.64
CA PHE A 91 13.57 7.01 1.23
C PHE A 91 13.87 8.30 0.45
N GLY A 92 13.79 9.46 1.08
CA GLY A 92 14.12 10.72 0.44
C GLY A 92 13.15 11.11 -0.67
N THR A 93 11.97 10.54 -0.70
CA THR A 93 10.95 10.85 -1.71
C THR A 93 9.93 11.81 -1.12
N TYR A 94 9.68 12.83 -1.85
CA TYR A 94 8.72 13.81 -1.49
C TYR A 94 7.37 13.32 -1.03
#